data_373c25ade704d7b7c9df570ea7454c8d
#
_entry.id   373c25ade704d7b7c9df570ea7454c8d
#
_cell.length_a   1.000
_cell.length_b   1.000
_cell.length_c   1.000
_cell.angle_alpha   90.00
_cell.angle_beta   90.00
_cell.angle_gamma   90.00
#
_symmetry.space_group_name_H-M   'P 1'
#
loop_
_entity.id
_entity.type
_entity.pdbx_description
1 polymer ?
#
loop_
_entity_poly.entity_id
_entity_poly.type
_entity_poly.pdbx_seq_one_letter_code
_entity_poly.pdbx_strand_id
1 'polypeptide(L)'
;MLTPIFELFYEKKNITKDVSPYVTSISYTDVEHGESDELEITFEDSAKQWQDAWLPTKGDSLRLYLGYKDEKLLNCGCFEIDELEYNAPPDTITVKGLATSIKKPLRQKNSVGYENKTLKQIAKEIADKHNLTLVGDIADVRVDRITQNKTQDLTFLTKLAEQYGYIFKIAENNLVFYNVRQLKDAKAIQILYKTDFSMLSFREKTSQRYKSVEVSYFDPKKKKTLKATARNEKVEKGDILKITARCSDKKQAIIKAKAALGTADTKIEGYFEIVGNPNLVAGGNVEIKGIGHFSGKYHITQARHVLDRLRGYKTICEVTSC
;
A
#
# COMPACT_ATOMS: atom_id res chain seq x y z
N MET A 1 -31.66 5.15 5.94
CA MET A 1 -30.92 3.88 6.21
C MET A 1 -29.83 3.77 5.15
N LEU A 2 -28.58 3.60 5.54
CA LEU A 2 -27.49 3.42 4.58
C LEU A 2 -27.63 2.06 3.88
N THR A 3 -27.73 2.06 2.57
CA THR A 3 -27.86 0.85 1.76
C THR A 3 -26.55 0.62 1.03
N PRO A 4 -25.73 -0.37 1.43
CA PRO A 4 -24.50 -0.68 0.73
C PRO A 4 -24.78 -1.17 -0.69
N ILE A 5 -23.99 -0.72 -1.63
CA ILE A 5 -24.05 -1.13 -3.04
C ILE A 5 -22.64 -1.32 -3.60
N PHE A 6 -22.57 -2.07 -4.69
CA PHE A 6 -21.38 -2.16 -5.52
C PHE A 6 -21.75 -2.01 -6.99
N GLU A 7 -20.76 -1.64 -7.80
CA GLU A 7 -20.84 -1.75 -9.26
C GLU A 7 -19.65 -2.57 -9.74
N LEU A 8 -19.95 -3.63 -10.48
CA LEU A 8 -18.94 -4.54 -11.03
C LEU A 8 -19.01 -4.55 -12.55
N PHE A 9 -17.84 -4.33 -13.15
CA PHE A 9 -17.65 -4.42 -14.59
C PHE A 9 -16.72 -5.58 -14.91
N TYR A 10 -17.09 -6.39 -15.85
CA TYR A 10 -16.26 -7.43 -16.45
C TYR A 10 -15.87 -6.95 -17.86
N GLU A 11 -14.58 -6.86 -18.13
CA GLU A 11 -14.03 -6.16 -19.27
C GLU A 11 -14.55 -4.69 -19.30
N LYS A 12 -15.46 -4.37 -20.17
CA LYS A 12 -16.08 -3.03 -20.26
C LYS A 12 -17.59 -3.06 -19.98
N LYS A 13 -18.15 -4.25 -19.71
CA LYS A 13 -19.59 -4.45 -19.53
C LYS A 13 -19.93 -4.38 -18.03
N ASN A 14 -20.91 -3.56 -17.67
CA ASN A 14 -21.48 -3.58 -16.34
C ASN A 14 -22.31 -4.86 -16.17
N ILE A 15 -21.87 -5.73 -15.26
CA ILE A 15 -22.52 -7.02 -14.95
C ILE A 15 -23.20 -7.00 -13.59
N THR A 16 -23.25 -5.85 -12.92
CA THR A 16 -23.74 -5.73 -11.53
C THR A 16 -25.10 -6.40 -11.33
N LYS A 17 -26.07 -6.11 -12.20
CA LYS A 17 -27.42 -6.67 -12.09
C LYS A 17 -27.47 -8.17 -12.28
N ASP A 18 -26.64 -8.68 -13.20
CA ASP A 18 -26.61 -10.09 -13.56
C ASP A 18 -26.03 -10.92 -12.40
N VAL A 19 -25.00 -10.40 -11.71
CA VAL A 19 -24.25 -11.13 -10.68
C VAL A 19 -24.71 -10.86 -9.24
N SER A 20 -25.38 -9.73 -8.97
CA SER A 20 -25.81 -9.35 -7.62
C SER A 20 -26.57 -10.44 -6.85
N PRO A 21 -27.47 -11.25 -7.48
CA PRO A 21 -28.15 -12.33 -6.78
C PRO A 21 -27.22 -13.43 -6.24
N TYR A 22 -26.07 -13.60 -6.87
CA TYR A 22 -25.12 -14.67 -6.59
C TYR A 22 -23.95 -14.23 -5.69
N VAL A 23 -23.64 -12.92 -5.62
CA VAL A 23 -22.56 -12.42 -4.78
C VAL A 23 -22.85 -12.68 -3.31
N THR A 24 -21.96 -13.40 -2.63
CA THR A 24 -22.02 -13.63 -1.18
C THR A 24 -21.11 -12.69 -0.42
N SER A 25 -19.93 -12.40 -0.98
CA SER A 25 -19.00 -11.43 -0.40
C SER A 25 -18.12 -10.78 -1.48
N ILE A 26 -17.74 -9.53 -1.21
CA ILE A 26 -16.71 -8.79 -1.93
C ILE A 26 -15.71 -8.30 -0.91
N SER A 27 -14.42 -8.51 -1.14
CA SER A 27 -13.33 -7.98 -0.33
C SER A 27 -12.35 -7.25 -1.23
N TYR A 28 -12.17 -5.95 -0.98
CA TYR A 28 -11.16 -5.12 -1.63
C TYR A 28 -10.12 -4.71 -0.60
N THR A 29 -8.86 -4.98 -0.86
CA THR A 29 -7.72 -4.60 -0.03
C THR A 29 -6.87 -3.56 -0.75
N ASP A 30 -6.78 -2.37 -0.17
CA ASP A 30 -5.94 -1.25 -0.61
C ASP A 30 -4.69 -1.21 0.27
N VAL A 31 -3.51 -1.32 -0.34
CA VAL A 31 -2.21 -1.35 0.35
C VAL A 31 -1.41 -0.11 0.00
N GLU A 32 -0.77 0.51 0.99
CA GLU A 32 -0.01 1.74 0.78
C GLU A 32 1.27 1.53 -0.02
N HIS A 33 1.99 0.44 0.20
CA HIS A 33 3.35 0.27 -0.30
C HIS A 33 3.73 -1.18 -0.59
N GLY A 34 4.42 -1.38 -1.71
CA GLY A 34 5.18 -2.59 -2.01
C GLY A 34 4.37 -3.77 -2.55
N GLU A 35 3.06 -3.79 -2.33
CA GLU A 35 2.15 -4.83 -2.77
C GLU A 35 1.10 -4.29 -3.72
N SER A 36 0.43 -5.19 -4.45
CA SER A 36 -0.71 -4.84 -5.29
C SER A 36 -1.98 -4.78 -4.46
N ASP A 37 -2.88 -3.91 -4.83
CA ASP A 37 -4.25 -4.00 -4.34
C ASP A 37 -4.89 -5.30 -4.82
N GLU A 38 -5.73 -5.87 -3.99
CA GLU A 38 -6.37 -7.16 -4.23
C GLU A 38 -7.89 -7.04 -4.20
N LEU A 39 -8.53 -7.78 -5.09
CA LEU A 39 -9.97 -7.96 -5.15
C LEU A 39 -10.29 -9.44 -5.01
N GLU A 40 -11.23 -9.77 -4.13
CA GLU A 40 -11.78 -11.10 -3.99
C GLU A 40 -13.30 -11.03 -4.01
N ILE A 41 -13.95 -11.78 -4.89
CA ILE A 41 -15.40 -11.86 -4.99
C ILE A 41 -15.82 -13.31 -4.91
N THR A 42 -16.69 -13.64 -3.96
CA THR A 42 -17.24 -14.98 -3.81
C THR A 42 -18.69 -15.00 -4.29
N PHE A 43 -18.98 -15.94 -5.18
CA PHE A 43 -20.30 -16.20 -5.74
C PHE A 43 -20.82 -17.54 -5.23
N GLU A 44 -22.09 -17.58 -4.91
CA GLU A 44 -22.83 -18.83 -4.71
C GLU A 44 -23.02 -19.52 -6.08
N ASP A 45 -22.87 -20.84 -6.15
CA ASP A 45 -22.96 -21.61 -7.39
C ASP A 45 -23.86 -22.83 -7.29
N SER A 46 -24.92 -22.76 -6.51
CA SER A 46 -25.90 -23.87 -6.39
C SER A 46 -26.52 -24.28 -7.73
N ALA A 47 -26.60 -23.35 -8.69
CA ALA A 47 -27.06 -23.61 -10.05
C ALA A 47 -25.98 -24.07 -11.02
N LYS A 48 -24.72 -24.20 -10.58
CA LYS A 48 -23.54 -24.65 -11.35
C LYS A 48 -23.22 -23.81 -12.58
N GLN A 49 -23.65 -22.55 -12.61
CA GLN A 49 -23.44 -21.64 -13.75
C GLN A 49 -21.99 -21.16 -13.81
N TRP A 50 -21.37 -20.93 -12.68
CA TRP A 50 -20.00 -20.43 -12.55
C TRP A 50 -18.94 -21.48 -12.83
N GLN A 51 -19.33 -22.77 -12.82
CA GLN A 51 -18.43 -23.88 -13.19
C GLN A 51 -18.36 -24.08 -14.71
N ASP A 52 -19.36 -23.58 -15.47
CA ASP A 52 -19.50 -23.78 -16.90
C ASP A 52 -19.62 -22.46 -17.68
N ALA A 53 -20.85 -22.03 -17.96
CA ALA A 53 -21.15 -20.94 -18.90
C ALA A 53 -20.68 -19.55 -18.41
N TRP A 54 -20.55 -19.36 -17.11
CA TRP A 54 -20.17 -18.09 -16.49
C TRP A 54 -18.75 -18.13 -15.88
N LEU A 55 -18.00 -19.20 -16.15
CA LEU A 55 -16.63 -19.29 -15.64
C LEU A 55 -15.78 -18.17 -16.24
N PRO A 56 -15.27 -17.25 -15.42
CA PRO A 56 -14.47 -16.15 -15.94
C PRO A 56 -13.11 -16.65 -16.42
N THR A 57 -12.54 -15.96 -17.39
CA THR A 57 -11.24 -16.31 -17.97
C THR A 57 -10.11 -15.63 -17.18
N LYS A 58 -9.07 -16.35 -16.82
CA LYS A 58 -7.86 -15.76 -16.21
C LYS A 58 -7.22 -14.77 -17.16
N GLY A 59 -6.90 -13.61 -16.64
CA GLY A 59 -6.33 -12.50 -17.39
C GLY A 59 -7.37 -11.48 -17.87
N ASP A 60 -8.66 -11.78 -17.76
CA ASP A 60 -9.72 -10.79 -18.02
C ASP A 60 -9.78 -9.76 -16.90
N SER A 61 -10.31 -8.58 -17.22
CA SER A 61 -10.32 -7.44 -16.30
C SER A 61 -11.64 -7.30 -15.54
N LEU A 62 -11.53 -6.99 -14.27
CA LEU A 62 -12.63 -6.58 -13.39
C LEU A 62 -12.41 -5.14 -12.95
N ARG A 63 -13.49 -4.34 -12.88
CA ARG A 63 -13.47 -3.03 -12.23
C ARG A 63 -14.57 -2.97 -11.19
N LEU A 64 -14.21 -2.51 -10.00
CA LEU A 64 -15.10 -2.43 -8.85
C LEU A 64 -15.27 -1.00 -8.37
N TYR A 65 -16.53 -0.65 -8.05
CA TYR A 65 -16.88 0.50 -7.24
C TYR A 65 -17.70 0.01 -6.04
N LEU A 66 -17.47 0.59 -4.88
CA LEU A 66 -18.07 0.15 -3.61
C LEU A 66 -18.47 1.34 -2.74
N GLY A 67 -19.61 1.26 -2.07
CA GLY A 67 -20.04 2.32 -1.16
C GLY A 67 -21.52 2.23 -0.80
N TYR A 68 -22.18 3.38 -0.74
CA TYR A 68 -23.59 3.47 -0.39
C TYR A 68 -24.41 4.09 -1.52
N LYS A 69 -25.65 3.66 -1.60
CA LYS A 69 -26.62 4.22 -2.55
C LYS A 69 -26.77 5.73 -2.31
N ASP A 70 -26.83 6.46 -3.41
CA ASP A 70 -26.98 7.92 -3.44
C ASP A 70 -25.75 8.70 -2.88
N GLU A 71 -24.61 8.01 -2.65
CA GLU A 71 -23.33 8.61 -2.28
C GLU A 71 -22.26 8.34 -3.35
N LYS A 72 -21.13 9.06 -3.23
CA LYS A 72 -19.98 8.81 -4.10
C LYS A 72 -19.35 7.46 -3.75
N LEU A 73 -19.32 6.57 -4.72
CA LEU A 73 -18.67 5.27 -4.55
C LEU A 73 -17.14 5.40 -4.56
N LEU A 74 -16.49 4.57 -3.77
CA LEU A 74 -15.06 4.33 -3.83
C LEU A 74 -14.73 3.63 -5.16
N ASN A 75 -13.86 4.23 -5.97
CA ASN A 75 -13.26 3.55 -7.11
C ASN A 75 -12.13 2.64 -6.60
N CYS A 76 -12.38 1.34 -6.56
CA CYS A 76 -11.41 0.35 -6.12
C CYS A 76 -10.35 0.03 -7.18
N GLY A 77 -10.54 0.52 -8.41
CA GLY A 77 -9.61 0.32 -9.52
C GLY A 77 -9.98 -0.84 -10.44
N CYS A 78 -9.00 -1.27 -11.22
CA CYS A 78 -9.13 -2.34 -12.21
C CYS A 78 -8.19 -3.49 -11.85
N PHE A 79 -8.68 -4.72 -11.94
CA PHE A 79 -8.00 -5.94 -11.53
C PHE A 79 -7.95 -6.93 -12.68
N GLU A 80 -6.83 -7.64 -12.83
CA GLU A 80 -6.71 -8.80 -13.73
C GLU A 80 -7.01 -10.07 -12.93
N ILE A 81 -7.89 -10.91 -13.41
CA ILE A 81 -8.23 -12.19 -12.76
C ILE A 81 -7.01 -13.10 -12.77
N ASP A 82 -6.53 -13.44 -11.59
CA ASP A 82 -5.32 -14.26 -11.39
C ASP A 82 -5.66 -15.69 -10.93
N GLU A 83 -6.64 -15.81 -10.03
CA GLU A 83 -7.00 -17.09 -9.40
C GLU A 83 -8.51 -17.30 -9.39
N LEU A 84 -8.90 -18.55 -9.64
CA LEU A 84 -10.27 -19.03 -9.46
C LEU A 84 -10.23 -20.20 -8.48
N GLU A 85 -11.05 -20.12 -7.43
CA GLU A 85 -11.13 -21.14 -6.38
C GLU A 85 -12.56 -21.68 -6.29
N TYR A 86 -12.73 -23.00 -6.36
CA TYR A 86 -14.01 -23.66 -6.16
C TYR A 86 -14.05 -24.36 -4.81
N ASN A 87 -15.13 -24.15 -4.06
CA ASN A 87 -15.35 -24.80 -2.78
C ASN A 87 -16.73 -25.47 -2.74
N ALA A 88 -16.82 -26.64 -2.10
CA ALA A 88 -18.07 -27.38 -1.87
C ALA A 88 -17.95 -28.28 -0.64
N PRO A 89 -19.04 -28.52 0.13
CA PRO A 89 -20.28 -27.77 0.22
C PRO A 89 -20.16 -26.53 1.13
N PRO A 90 -20.92 -25.44 0.90
CA PRO A 90 -21.76 -25.18 -0.25
C PRO A 90 -20.95 -24.87 -1.51
N ASP A 91 -21.57 -25.06 -2.68
CA ASP A 91 -20.93 -24.77 -3.96
C ASP A 91 -20.74 -23.26 -4.10
N THR A 92 -19.47 -22.84 -4.18
CA THR A 92 -19.08 -21.43 -4.36
C THR A 92 -17.89 -21.33 -5.31
N ILE A 93 -17.84 -20.25 -6.07
CA ILE A 93 -16.67 -19.82 -6.82
C ILE A 93 -16.14 -18.51 -6.23
N THR A 94 -14.86 -18.47 -5.94
CA THR A 94 -14.15 -17.25 -5.55
C THR A 94 -13.24 -16.82 -6.69
N VAL A 95 -13.42 -15.57 -7.13
CA VAL A 95 -12.60 -14.93 -8.16
C VAL A 95 -11.67 -13.97 -7.46
N LYS A 96 -10.35 -14.18 -7.61
CA LYS A 96 -9.33 -13.28 -7.07
C LYS A 96 -8.66 -12.53 -8.20
N GLY A 97 -8.50 -11.23 -8.04
CA GLY A 97 -7.85 -10.34 -8.98
C GLY A 97 -6.79 -9.48 -8.32
N LEU A 98 -5.72 -9.25 -9.05
CA LEU A 98 -4.65 -8.33 -8.66
C LEU A 98 -4.76 -7.05 -9.49
N ALA A 99 -4.46 -5.90 -8.89
CA ALA A 99 -4.53 -4.63 -9.59
C ALA A 99 -3.75 -4.67 -10.92
N THR A 100 -4.44 -4.36 -12.02
CA THR A 100 -3.89 -4.42 -13.40
C THR A 100 -2.80 -3.41 -13.69
N SER A 101 -2.60 -2.45 -12.81
CA SER A 101 -1.52 -1.47 -12.86
C SER A 101 -0.13 -2.12 -12.96
N ILE A 102 0.00 -3.41 -12.59
CA ILE A 102 1.25 -4.16 -12.68
C ILE A 102 1.30 -4.96 -14.00
N LYS A 103 1.50 -4.26 -15.11
CA LYS A 103 1.66 -4.88 -16.42
C LYS A 103 2.79 -5.92 -16.44
N LYS A 104 2.62 -7.01 -17.23
CA LYS A 104 3.64 -8.07 -17.39
C LYS A 104 5.10 -7.57 -17.57
N PRO A 105 5.37 -6.49 -18.35
CA PRO A 105 6.72 -5.95 -18.48
C PRO A 105 7.37 -5.47 -17.17
N LEU A 106 6.58 -4.97 -16.21
CA LEU A 106 7.08 -4.55 -14.89
C LEU A 106 7.61 -5.71 -14.04
N ARG A 107 7.11 -6.92 -14.31
CA ARG A 107 7.53 -8.17 -13.65
C ARG A 107 8.73 -8.83 -14.31
N GLN A 108 9.23 -8.32 -15.45
CA GLN A 108 10.42 -8.86 -16.10
C GLN A 108 11.69 -8.42 -15.37
N LYS A 109 12.62 -9.35 -15.20
CA LYS A 109 13.93 -9.06 -14.60
C LYS A 109 14.80 -8.28 -15.58
N ASN A 110 15.32 -7.16 -15.12
CA ASN A 110 16.21 -6.28 -15.89
C ASN A 110 17.55 -6.10 -15.19
N SER A 111 18.56 -5.76 -15.99
CA SER A 111 19.87 -5.33 -15.50
C SER A 111 20.18 -3.97 -16.13
N VAL A 112 20.09 -2.90 -15.34
CA VAL A 112 20.26 -1.51 -15.78
C VAL A 112 21.15 -0.77 -14.80
N GLY A 113 22.12 -0.02 -15.30
CA GLY A 113 22.94 0.91 -14.53
C GLY A 113 22.41 2.33 -14.67
N TYR A 114 22.11 2.98 -13.56
CA TYR A 114 21.75 4.40 -13.52
C TYR A 114 22.94 5.16 -12.97
N GLU A 115 23.50 6.08 -13.77
CA GLU A 115 24.69 6.87 -13.42
C GLU A 115 24.39 8.37 -13.47
N ASN A 116 24.87 9.11 -12.48
CA ASN A 116 24.70 10.56 -12.36
C ASN A 116 23.26 11.07 -12.50
N LYS A 117 22.26 10.30 -12.01
CA LYS A 117 20.85 10.62 -12.08
C LYS A 117 20.30 10.96 -10.70
N THR A 118 19.21 11.71 -10.68
CA THR A 118 18.45 11.91 -9.45
C THR A 118 17.45 10.79 -9.24
N LEU A 119 16.99 10.60 -8.00
CA LEU A 119 15.95 9.63 -7.67
C LEU A 119 14.69 9.83 -8.53
N LYS A 120 14.30 11.10 -8.73
CA LYS A 120 13.17 11.49 -9.59
C LYS A 120 13.38 11.07 -11.04
N GLN A 121 14.60 11.27 -11.59
CA GLN A 121 14.90 10.87 -12.96
C GLN A 121 14.82 9.35 -13.14
N ILE A 122 15.35 8.58 -12.18
CA ILE A 122 15.26 7.10 -12.21
C ILE A 122 13.79 6.65 -12.19
N ALA A 123 12.98 7.19 -11.26
CA ALA A 123 11.56 6.86 -11.17
C ALA A 123 10.81 7.24 -12.46
N LYS A 124 11.14 8.42 -13.06
CA LYS A 124 10.51 8.86 -14.31
C LYS A 124 10.89 7.97 -15.49
N GLU A 125 12.13 7.58 -15.66
CA GLU A 125 12.55 6.68 -16.75
C GLU A 125 11.83 5.33 -16.69
N ILE A 126 11.64 4.79 -15.48
CA ILE A 126 10.88 3.55 -15.31
C ILE A 126 9.38 3.79 -15.58
N ALA A 127 8.84 4.92 -15.13
CA ALA A 127 7.44 5.27 -15.42
C ALA A 127 7.21 5.40 -16.95
N ASP A 128 8.06 6.15 -17.63
CA ASP A 128 7.97 6.35 -19.09
C ASP A 128 8.11 5.03 -19.87
N LYS A 129 9.04 4.15 -19.45
CA LYS A 129 9.21 2.81 -20.02
C LYS A 129 7.93 1.98 -20.00
N HIS A 130 7.09 2.18 -18.97
CA HIS A 130 5.85 1.42 -18.79
C HIS A 130 4.59 2.21 -19.15
N ASN A 131 4.73 3.41 -19.75
CA ASN A 131 3.63 4.32 -20.07
C ASN A 131 2.80 4.68 -18.83
N LEU A 132 3.47 4.94 -17.70
CA LEU A 132 2.89 5.39 -16.45
C LEU A 132 3.17 6.88 -16.24
N THR A 133 2.27 7.57 -15.58
CA THR A 133 2.47 8.94 -15.12
C THR A 133 3.14 8.93 -13.74
N LEU A 134 4.33 9.55 -13.60
CA LEU A 134 4.96 9.71 -12.30
C LEU A 134 4.20 10.77 -11.48
N VAL A 135 3.70 10.36 -10.30
CA VAL A 135 2.97 11.21 -9.35
C VAL A 135 3.68 11.20 -8.02
N GLY A 136 3.93 12.39 -7.46
CA GLY A 136 4.55 12.55 -6.15
C GLY A 136 5.56 13.68 -6.10
N ASP A 137 5.95 14.05 -4.86
CA ASP A 137 7.00 15.03 -4.59
C ASP A 137 8.29 14.31 -4.20
N ILE A 138 9.20 14.17 -5.16
CA ILE A 138 10.48 13.48 -4.98
C ILE A 138 11.58 14.51 -4.87
N ALA A 139 12.26 14.54 -3.72
CA ALA A 139 13.40 15.42 -3.50
C ALA A 139 14.53 15.16 -4.51
N ASP A 140 15.26 16.21 -4.84
CA ASP A 140 16.39 16.14 -5.78
C ASP A 140 17.62 15.50 -5.12
N VAL A 141 17.54 14.18 -4.93
CA VAL A 141 18.62 13.36 -4.37
C VAL A 141 19.44 12.77 -5.52
N ARG A 142 20.66 13.26 -5.69
CA ARG A 142 21.57 12.76 -6.72
C ARG A 142 22.18 11.43 -6.31
N VAL A 143 22.21 10.49 -7.24
CA VAL A 143 22.83 9.17 -7.10
C VAL A 143 23.92 9.04 -8.14
N ASP A 144 25.18 8.86 -7.73
CA ASP A 144 26.30 8.74 -8.66
C ASP A 144 26.18 7.45 -9.47
N ARG A 145 25.88 6.33 -8.80
CA ARG A 145 25.63 5.05 -9.45
C ARG A 145 24.74 4.15 -8.61
N ILE A 146 23.68 3.63 -9.22
CA ILE A 146 22.89 2.54 -8.69
C ILE A 146 22.62 1.51 -9.79
N THR A 147 22.67 0.23 -9.47
CA THR A 147 22.49 -0.86 -10.43
C THR A 147 21.30 -1.69 -10.03
N GLN A 148 20.35 -1.80 -10.93
CA GLN A 148 19.33 -2.85 -10.92
C GLN A 148 20.00 -4.10 -11.50
N ASN A 149 20.11 -5.17 -10.71
CA ASN A 149 20.78 -6.39 -11.13
C ASN A 149 19.82 -7.57 -11.12
N LYS A 150 19.42 -8.04 -12.30
CA LYS A 150 18.49 -9.17 -12.50
C LYS A 150 17.25 -9.13 -11.59
N THR A 151 16.74 -7.92 -11.34
CA THR A 151 15.55 -7.67 -10.52
C THR A 151 14.44 -7.07 -11.37
N GLN A 152 13.19 -7.26 -10.93
CA GLN A 152 12.03 -6.62 -11.55
C GLN A 152 12.05 -5.12 -11.27
N ASP A 153 11.49 -4.30 -12.18
CA ASP A 153 11.40 -2.85 -12.01
C ASP A 153 10.59 -2.50 -10.74
N LEU A 154 9.53 -3.24 -10.44
CA LEU A 154 8.77 -3.10 -9.20
C LEU A 154 9.64 -3.29 -7.95
N THR A 155 10.29 -4.44 -7.83
CA THR A 155 11.15 -4.76 -6.68
C THR A 155 12.29 -3.76 -6.53
N PHE A 156 12.83 -3.27 -7.65
CA PHE A 156 13.88 -2.26 -7.64
C PHE A 156 13.35 -0.93 -7.12
N LEU A 157 12.19 -0.46 -7.60
CA LEU A 157 11.57 0.79 -7.13
C LEU A 157 11.12 0.71 -5.67
N THR A 158 10.55 -0.41 -5.24
CA THR A 158 10.19 -0.63 -3.82
C THR A 158 11.40 -0.45 -2.92
N LYS A 159 12.49 -1.18 -3.20
CA LYS A 159 13.75 -1.07 -2.43
C LYS A 159 14.36 0.34 -2.50
N LEU A 160 14.26 0.99 -3.65
CA LEU A 160 14.74 2.34 -3.84
C LEU A 160 13.92 3.33 -3.00
N ALA A 161 12.61 3.22 -3.00
CA ALA A 161 11.70 4.02 -2.19
C ALA A 161 12.03 3.88 -0.69
N GLU A 162 12.06 2.65 -0.18
CA GLU A 162 12.37 2.34 1.21
C GLU A 162 13.68 2.96 1.68
N GLN A 163 14.76 2.83 0.87
CA GLN A 163 16.07 3.38 1.21
C GLN A 163 16.08 4.89 1.41
N TYR A 164 15.17 5.60 0.78
CA TYR A 164 15.09 7.07 0.82
C TYR A 164 13.88 7.61 1.59
N GLY A 165 13.10 6.73 2.23
CA GLY A 165 11.93 7.10 3.05
C GLY A 165 10.71 7.51 2.22
N TYR A 166 10.53 6.87 1.08
CA TYR A 166 9.37 7.01 0.23
C TYR A 166 8.51 5.75 0.27
N ILE A 167 7.23 5.90 -0.01
CA ILE A 167 6.37 4.81 -0.46
C ILE A 167 6.40 4.75 -1.98
N PHE A 168 6.17 3.57 -2.50
CA PHE A 168 6.02 3.31 -3.91
C PHE A 168 4.78 2.44 -4.13
N LYS A 169 3.90 2.89 -4.99
CA LYS A 169 2.69 2.16 -5.41
C LYS A 169 2.41 2.43 -6.88
N ILE A 170 1.84 1.46 -7.56
CA ILE A 170 1.25 1.67 -8.88
C ILE A 170 -0.27 1.63 -8.71
N ALA A 171 -0.93 2.73 -9.02
CA ALA A 171 -2.37 2.87 -8.96
C ALA A 171 -2.90 3.30 -10.33
N GLU A 172 -3.74 2.48 -10.95
CA GLU A 172 -4.24 2.67 -12.32
C GLU A 172 -3.09 2.89 -13.32
N ASN A 173 -2.96 4.11 -13.89
CA ASN A 173 -1.88 4.47 -14.81
C ASN A 173 -0.80 5.36 -14.17
N ASN A 174 -0.77 5.43 -12.84
CA ASN A 174 0.16 6.28 -12.09
C ASN A 174 1.21 5.45 -11.37
N LEU A 175 2.47 5.87 -11.49
CA LEU A 175 3.56 5.48 -10.62
C LEU A 175 3.63 6.49 -9.48
N VAL A 176 3.15 6.09 -8.30
CA VAL A 176 3.03 6.94 -7.12
C VAL A 176 4.30 6.82 -6.27
N PHE A 177 4.88 7.98 -5.89
CA PHE A 177 6.13 8.04 -5.12
C PHE A 177 6.07 9.21 -4.14
N TYR A 178 5.68 8.94 -2.89
CA TYR A 178 5.52 9.97 -1.85
C TYR A 178 6.42 9.74 -0.65
N ASN A 179 6.84 10.84 -0.03
CA ASN A 179 7.59 10.78 1.22
C ASN A 179 6.67 10.37 2.38
N VAL A 180 7.03 9.30 3.11
CA VAL A 180 6.25 8.75 4.24
C VAL A 180 5.97 9.80 5.31
N ARG A 181 6.96 10.64 5.63
CA ARG A 181 6.81 11.68 6.65
C ARG A 181 5.78 12.73 6.23
N GLN A 182 5.79 13.17 4.97
CA GLN A 182 4.80 14.13 4.46
C GLN A 182 3.39 13.56 4.54
N LEU A 183 3.21 12.27 4.25
CA LEU A 183 1.91 11.60 4.37
C LEU A 183 1.47 11.55 5.84
N LYS A 184 2.34 11.13 6.75
CA LYS A 184 2.05 11.10 8.19
C LYS A 184 1.76 12.48 8.79
N ASP A 185 2.40 13.54 8.27
CA ASP A 185 2.20 14.93 8.70
C ASP A 185 0.87 15.53 8.17
N ALA A 186 0.30 14.97 7.09
CA ALA A 186 -0.96 15.43 6.52
C ALA A 186 -2.12 15.39 7.53
N LYS A 187 -3.13 16.21 7.31
CA LYS A 187 -4.31 16.26 8.19
C LYS A 187 -5.06 14.93 8.19
N ALA A 188 -5.65 14.60 9.33
CA ALA A 188 -6.58 13.47 9.42
C ALA A 188 -7.81 13.73 8.54
N ILE A 189 -8.21 12.72 7.77
CA ILE A 189 -9.41 12.77 6.91
C ILE A 189 -10.69 12.64 7.74
N GLN A 190 -10.60 12.01 8.91
CA GLN A 190 -11.73 11.79 9.81
C GLN A 190 -11.25 11.67 11.26
N ILE A 191 -12.16 12.05 12.19
CA ILE A 191 -12.03 11.80 13.62
C ILE A 191 -12.93 10.61 13.95
N LEU A 192 -12.37 9.60 14.63
CA LEU A 192 -13.07 8.41 15.08
C LEU A 192 -13.08 8.35 16.61
N TYR A 193 -14.20 7.95 17.18
CA TYR A 193 -14.39 7.81 18.61
C TYR A 193 -14.49 6.31 18.98
N LYS A 194 -14.23 5.99 20.24
CA LYS A 194 -14.31 4.60 20.73
C LYS A 194 -15.62 3.89 20.36
N THR A 195 -16.72 4.62 20.27
CA THR A 195 -18.05 4.10 19.90
C THR A 195 -18.21 3.73 18.44
N ASP A 196 -17.34 4.19 17.57
CA ASP A 196 -17.41 3.93 16.12
C ASP A 196 -16.84 2.55 15.75
N PHE A 197 -16.08 1.93 16.67
CA PHE A 197 -15.39 0.68 16.41
C PHE A 197 -16.25 -0.54 16.81
N SER A 198 -16.38 -1.49 15.89
CA SER A 198 -16.85 -2.84 16.20
C SER A 198 -15.70 -3.70 16.75
N MET A 199 -14.47 -3.43 16.32
CA MET A 199 -13.25 -4.05 16.82
C MET A 199 -12.09 -3.05 16.82
N LEU A 200 -11.25 -3.12 17.85
CA LEU A 200 -10.08 -2.25 18.00
C LEU A 200 -8.98 -3.01 18.74
N SER A 201 -7.77 -3.06 18.14
CA SER A 201 -6.61 -3.67 18.77
C SER A 201 -5.37 -2.85 18.46
N PHE A 202 -4.74 -2.32 19.51
CA PHE A 202 -3.47 -1.58 19.42
C PHE A 202 -2.41 -2.19 20.32
N ARG A 203 -1.17 -2.13 19.85
CA ARG A 203 0.01 -2.54 20.63
C ARG A 203 1.11 -1.50 20.51
N GLU A 204 1.76 -1.23 21.61
CA GLU A 204 2.97 -0.41 21.67
C GLU A 204 4.18 -1.32 21.82
N LYS A 205 5.16 -1.17 20.92
CA LYS A 205 6.43 -1.90 20.95
C LYS A 205 7.53 -0.97 21.39
N THR A 206 8.31 -1.39 22.37
CA THR A 206 9.52 -0.67 22.83
C THR A 206 10.81 -1.26 22.28
N SER A 207 10.80 -2.53 21.87
CA SER A 207 11.97 -3.30 21.46
C SER A 207 12.64 -2.85 20.16
N GLN A 208 12.02 -1.96 19.39
CA GLN A 208 12.56 -1.43 18.12
C GLN A 208 12.77 0.10 18.16
N ARG A 209 12.75 0.71 19.35
CA ARG A 209 13.00 2.14 19.49
C ARG A 209 14.50 2.42 19.50
N TYR A 210 14.97 2.94 18.38
CA TYR A 210 16.37 3.35 18.27
C TYR A 210 16.50 4.84 18.60
N LYS A 211 17.48 5.18 19.47
CA LYS A 211 17.83 6.59 19.73
C LYS A 211 18.54 7.24 18.54
N SER A 212 19.16 6.43 17.68
CA SER A 212 19.79 6.92 16.46
C SER A 212 20.03 5.79 15.46
N VAL A 213 20.16 6.17 14.19
CA VAL A 213 20.61 5.29 13.10
C VAL A 213 21.95 5.80 12.61
N GLU A 214 22.95 4.93 12.60
CA GLU A 214 24.28 5.18 12.04
C GLU A 214 24.42 4.47 10.70
N VAL A 215 24.61 5.23 9.62
CA VAL A 215 24.90 4.70 8.28
C VAL A 215 26.37 4.79 8.02
N SER A 216 27.01 3.65 7.78
CA SER A 216 28.41 3.54 7.35
C SER A 216 28.48 3.39 5.84
N TYR A 217 29.35 4.15 5.19
CA TYR A 217 29.58 4.08 3.74
C TYR A 217 31.04 4.30 3.37
N PHE A 218 31.49 3.68 2.29
CA PHE A 218 32.85 3.89 1.76
C PHE A 218 32.87 5.13 0.84
N ASP A 219 33.76 6.08 1.11
CA ASP A 219 34.03 7.24 0.29
C ASP A 219 35.24 6.96 -0.63
N PRO A 220 35.02 6.78 -1.95
CA PRO A 220 36.11 6.45 -2.87
C PRO A 220 37.16 7.57 -3.00
N LYS A 221 36.74 8.83 -2.84
CA LYS A 221 37.61 10.00 -2.93
C LYS A 221 38.57 10.09 -1.75
N LYS A 222 38.04 9.79 -0.56
CA LYS A 222 38.84 9.81 0.68
C LYS A 222 39.44 8.45 1.01
N LYS A 223 39.13 7.40 0.24
CA LYS A 223 39.59 6.01 0.45
C LYS A 223 39.38 5.48 1.87
N LYS A 224 38.27 5.88 2.51
CA LYS A 224 37.95 5.47 3.87
C LYS A 224 36.45 5.30 4.09
N THR A 225 36.09 4.50 5.09
CA THR A 225 34.72 4.38 5.56
C THR A 225 34.35 5.59 6.41
N LEU A 226 33.27 6.26 6.05
CA LEU A 226 32.68 7.39 6.77
C LEU A 226 31.36 6.96 7.41
N LYS A 227 30.93 7.73 8.39
CA LYS A 227 29.68 7.50 9.12
C LYS A 227 28.81 8.76 9.08
N ALA A 228 27.52 8.56 8.98
CA ALA A 228 26.51 9.60 9.13
C ALA A 228 25.42 9.09 10.10
N THR A 229 25.00 9.95 11.02
CA THR A 229 24.05 9.58 12.08
C THR A 229 22.82 10.48 12.02
N ALA A 230 21.63 9.87 12.07
CA ALA A 230 20.38 10.54 12.36
C ALA A 230 19.96 10.19 13.80
N ARG A 231 19.52 11.20 14.57
CA ARG A 231 19.07 11.01 15.97
C ARG A 231 17.56 11.18 16.05
N ASN A 232 16.95 10.42 16.95
CA ASN A 232 15.57 10.61 17.37
C ASN A 232 15.54 11.45 18.63
N GLU A 233 15.12 12.69 18.51
CA GLU A 233 15.06 13.64 19.63
C GLU A 233 14.01 13.25 20.68
N LYS A 234 13.04 12.41 20.32
CA LYS A 234 11.99 11.91 21.22
C LYS A 234 12.43 10.69 22.06
N VAL A 235 13.62 10.15 21.82
CA VAL A 235 14.11 8.93 22.46
C VAL A 235 15.45 9.20 23.16
N GLU A 236 15.41 9.36 24.48
CA GLU A 236 16.63 9.60 25.27
C GLU A 236 17.47 8.33 25.45
N LYS A 237 16.81 7.20 25.71
CA LYS A 237 17.45 5.89 25.94
C LYS A 237 16.98 4.90 24.90
N GLY A 238 17.90 4.18 24.27
CA GLY A 238 17.61 3.18 23.23
C GLY A 238 18.88 2.78 22.48
N ASP A 239 18.77 1.76 21.67
CA ASP A 239 19.87 1.21 20.87
C ASP A 239 20.23 2.11 19.69
N ILE A 240 21.38 1.82 19.09
CA ILE A 240 21.83 2.44 17.83
C ILE A 240 21.67 1.41 16.72
N LEU A 241 20.83 1.70 15.73
CA LEU A 241 20.76 0.88 14.52
C LEU A 241 21.94 1.20 13.62
N LYS A 242 22.77 0.20 13.33
CA LYS A 242 23.91 0.35 12.43
C LYS A 242 23.60 -0.27 11.08
N ILE A 243 23.75 0.52 10.02
CA ILE A 243 23.45 0.12 8.63
C ILE A 243 24.69 0.40 7.79
N THR A 244 25.04 -0.55 6.92
CA THR A 244 26.02 -0.32 5.85
C THR A 244 25.27 -0.07 4.55
N ALA A 245 25.51 1.08 3.93
CA ALA A 245 24.83 1.45 2.69
C ALA A 245 25.81 2.08 1.70
N ARG A 246 25.53 1.92 0.40
CA ARG A 246 26.26 2.65 -0.64
C ARG A 246 25.73 4.09 -0.68
N CYS A 247 26.60 5.07 -0.53
CA CYS A 247 26.26 6.49 -0.58
C CYS A 247 27.34 7.25 -1.35
N SER A 248 26.93 8.23 -2.13
CA SER A 248 27.83 9.10 -2.89
C SER A 248 28.49 10.15 -2.00
N ASP A 249 27.76 10.59 -0.97
CA ASP A 249 28.21 11.62 -0.02
C ASP A 249 27.54 11.51 1.35
N LYS A 250 27.95 12.39 2.27
CA LYS A 250 27.38 12.46 3.62
C LYS A 250 25.90 12.87 3.62
N LYS A 251 25.45 13.70 2.66
CA LYS A 251 24.04 14.14 2.58
C LYS A 251 23.14 12.95 2.30
N GLN A 252 23.52 12.12 1.32
CA GLN A 252 22.79 10.90 0.97
C GLN A 252 22.77 9.90 2.14
N ALA A 253 23.89 9.73 2.85
CA ALA A 253 23.93 8.88 4.03
C ALA A 253 23.02 9.36 5.16
N ILE A 254 22.91 10.68 5.37
CA ILE A 254 21.96 11.27 6.33
C ILE A 254 20.50 11.02 5.90
N ILE A 255 20.19 11.15 4.62
CA ILE A 255 18.82 10.88 4.12
C ILE A 255 18.46 9.42 4.40
N LYS A 256 19.34 8.47 4.06
CA LYS A 256 19.10 7.04 4.35
C LYS A 256 18.99 6.74 5.85
N ALA A 257 19.81 7.40 6.67
CA ALA A 257 19.71 7.28 8.14
C ALA A 257 18.37 7.78 8.67
N LYS A 258 17.87 8.92 8.14
CA LYS A 258 16.56 9.47 8.50
C LYS A 258 15.41 8.58 8.02
N ALA A 259 15.51 8.01 6.83
CA ALA A 259 14.53 7.06 6.30
C ALA A 259 14.41 5.83 7.20
N ALA A 260 15.54 5.18 7.49
CA ALA A 260 15.57 4.03 8.38
C ALA A 260 15.10 4.35 9.82
N LEU A 261 15.40 5.55 10.32
CA LEU A 261 14.90 6.00 11.61
C LEU A 261 13.38 6.17 11.60
N GLY A 262 12.81 6.76 10.54
CA GLY A 262 11.36 6.96 10.40
C GLY A 262 10.58 5.65 10.34
N THR A 263 11.13 4.64 9.68
CA THR A 263 10.53 3.30 9.63
C THR A 263 10.61 2.61 11.00
N ALA A 264 11.70 2.82 11.73
CA ALA A 264 11.93 2.20 13.05
C ALA A 264 11.23 2.94 14.22
N ASP A 265 10.69 4.14 13.99
CA ASP A 265 10.05 4.98 15.05
C ASP A 265 8.53 4.75 15.17
N THR A 266 8.01 3.69 14.57
CA THR A 266 6.61 3.32 14.75
C THR A 266 6.38 2.86 16.18
N LYS A 267 5.73 3.74 16.96
CA LYS A 267 5.53 3.53 18.40
C LYS A 267 4.35 2.59 18.68
N ILE A 268 3.24 2.87 18.01
CA ILE A 268 1.98 2.13 18.15
C ILE A 268 1.57 1.64 16.77
N GLU A 269 1.21 0.38 16.69
CA GLU A 269 0.60 -0.26 15.54
C GLU A 269 -0.66 -0.98 15.96
N GLY A 270 -1.59 -1.16 15.06
CA GLY A 270 -2.82 -1.86 15.35
C GLY A 270 -3.77 -1.91 14.18
N TYR A 271 -4.95 -2.38 14.45
CA TYR A 271 -6.04 -2.40 13.49
C TYR A 271 -7.36 -2.05 14.15
N PHE A 272 -8.29 -1.58 13.34
CA PHE A 272 -9.66 -1.35 13.76
C PHE A 272 -10.65 -1.76 12.67
N GLU A 273 -11.86 -2.11 13.10
CA GLU A 273 -13.01 -2.38 12.24
C GLU A 273 -14.14 -1.40 12.57
N ILE A 274 -14.73 -0.82 11.53
CA ILE A 274 -15.89 0.06 11.62
C ILE A 274 -16.95 -0.31 10.58
N VAL A 275 -18.13 0.26 10.70
CA VAL A 275 -19.14 0.28 9.62
C VAL A 275 -18.47 0.82 8.34
N GLY A 276 -18.82 0.25 7.21
CA GLY A 276 -18.16 0.57 5.93
C GLY A 276 -18.05 2.07 5.67
N ASN A 277 -16.84 2.51 5.35
CA ASN A 277 -16.55 3.90 5.05
C ASN A 277 -15.65 4.02 3.82
N PRO A 278 -16.22 4.41 2.66
CA PRO A 278 -15.48 4.51 1.40
C PRO A 278 -14.34 5.54 1.39
N ASN A 279 -14.28 6.43 2.40
CA ASN A 279 -13.23 7.46 2.47
C ASN A 279 -11.96 6.98 3.16
N LEU A 280 -11.98 5.84 3.84
CA LEU A 280 -10.81 5.27 4.50
C LEU A 280 -10.00 4.44 3.51
N VAL A 281 -8.91 5.00 3.03
CA VAL A 281 -8.00 4.38 2.07
C VAL A 281 -6.56 4.37 2.59
N ALA A 282 -5.73 3.49 2.10
CA ALA A 282 -4.32 3.43 2.45
C ALA A 282 -3.60 4.74 2.08
N GLY A 283 -2.65 5.17 2.91
CA GLY A 283 -1.98 6.47 2.78
C GLY A 283 -2.73 7.64 3.44
N GLY A 284 -3.97 7.44 3.89
CA GLY A 284 -4.74 8.42 4.66
C GLY A 284 -4.37 8.45 6.15
N ASN A 285 -4.79 9.51 6.85
CA ASN A 285 -4.64 9.61 8.30
C ASN A 285 -6.01 9.71 8.98
N VAL A 286 -6.13 9.12 10.16
CA VAL A 286 -7.29 9.26 11.03
C VAL A 286 -6.86 9.77 12.41
N GLU A 287 -7.72 10.50 13.09
CA GLU A 287 -7.54 10.89 14.49
C GLU A 287 -8.47 10.06 15.36
N ILE A 288 -7.92 9.29 16.31
CA ILE A 288 -8.69 8.40 17.19
C ILE A 288 -8.76 9.02 18.58
N LYS A 289 -9.97 9.11 19.13
CA LYS A 289 -10.26 9.72 20.42
C LYS A 289 -11.01 8.77 21.36
N GLY A 290 -10.86 9.00 22.68
CA GLY A 290 -11.62 8.28 23.71
C GLY A 290 -11.05 6.91 24.08
N ILE A 291 -9.78 6.63 23.73
CA ILE A 291 -9.09 5.37 24.10
C ILE A 291 -7.84 5.60 24.96
N GLY A 292 -7.83 6.70 25.72
CA GLY A 292 -6.77 7.00 26.70
C GLY A 292 -5.41 7.18 26.03
N HIS A 293 -4.39 6.47 26.54
CA HIS A 293 -2.99 6.52 26.05
C HIS A 293 -2.86 6.23 24.54
N PHE A 294 -3.73 5.42 23.98
CA PHE A 294 -3.74 5.08 22.55
C PHE A 294 -4.49 6.09 21.68
N SER A 295 -5.07 7.16 22.26
CA SER A 295 -5.65 8.25 21.47
C SER A 295 -4.57 9.02 20.72
N GLY A 296 -4.84 9.41 19.47
CA GLY A 296 -3.88 10.16 18.65
C GLY A 296 -4.15 10.06 17.17
N LYS A 297 -3.21 10.60 16.38
CA LYS A 297 -3.25 10.52 14.92
C LYS A 297 -2.55 9.25 14.44
N TYR A 298 -3.23 8.54 13.55
CA TYR A 298 -2.77 7.29 12.98
C TYR A 298 -2.79 7.37 11.46
N HIS A 299 -1.79 6.75 10.85
CA HIS A 299 -1.63 6.60 9.42
C HIS A 299 -2.14 5.23 8.98
N ILE A 300 -2.98 5.18 7.95
CA ILE A 300 -3.55 3.95 7.42
C ILE A 300 -2.55 3.33 6.45
N THR A 301 -2.00 2.18 6.80
CA THR A 301 -1.08 1.41 5.95
C THR A 301 -1.80 0.43 5.03
N GLN A 302 -2.98 -0.04 5.46
CA GLN A 302 -3.86 -0.90 4.69
C GLN A 302 -5.31 -0.61 5.03
N ALA A 303 -6.17 -0.57 4.03
CA ALA A 303 -7.62 -0.48 4.19
C ALA A 303 -8.30 -1.64 3.45
N ARG A 304 -9.05 -2.47 4.18
CA ARG A 304 -9.82 -3.57 3.62
C ARG A 304 -11.31 -3.28 3.71
N HIS A 305 -11.97 -3.24 2.58
CA HIS A 305 -13.40 -3.01 2.44
C HIS A 305 -14.09 -4.35 2.17
N VAL A 306 -14.99 -4.75 3.05
CA VAL A 306 -15.71 -6.02 2.93
C VAL A 306 -17.21 -5.77 2.86
N LEU A 307 -17.82 -6.15 1.75
CA LEU A 307 -19.26 -6.21 1.59
C LEU A 307 -19.70 -7.68 1.65
N ASP A 308 -20.44 -8.02 2.68
CA ASP A 308 -20.95 -9.38 2.93
C ASP A 308 -22.47 -9.36 2.91
N ARG A 309 -23.08 -10.37 2.24
CA ARG A 309 -24.56 -10.45 2.09
C ARG A 309 -25.31 -10.46 3.42
N LEU A 310 -24.73 -11.06 4.48
CA LEU A 310 -25.37 -11.22 5.77
C LEU A 310 -24.92 -10.16 6.79
N ARG A 311 -23.66 -9.70 6.69
CA ARG A 311 -23.03 -8.82 7.70
C ARG A 311 -22.98 -7.36 7.26
N GLY A 312 -23.37 -7.08 6.01
CA GLY A 312 -23.33 -5.73 5.44
C GLY A 312 -21.92 -5.26 5.07
N TYR A 313 -21.76 -3.94 5.02
CA TYR A 313 -20.49 -3.32 4.62
C TYR A 313 -19.67 -2.89 5.82
N LYS A 314 -18.38 -3.28 5.85
CA LYS A 314 -17.42 -2.90 6.87
C LYS A 314 -16.09 -2.50 6.29
N THR A 315 -15.34 -1.65 6.99
CA THR A 315 -13.98 -1.25 6.66
C THR A 315 -13.06 -1.62 7.81
N ILE A 316 -11.97 -2.33 7.49
CA ILE A 316 -10.93 -2.75 8.42
C ILE A 316 -9.65 -2.02 8.02
N CYS A 317 -9.06 -1.26 8.94
CA CYS A 317 -7.83 -0.53 8.66
C CYS A 317 -6.69 -1.03 9.55
N GLU A 318 -5.54 -1.31 8.95
CA GLU A 318 -4.27 -1.42 9.66
C GLU A 318 -3.62 -0.05 9.74
N VAL A 319 -3.12 0.29 10.91
CA VAL A 319 -2.62 1.65 11.18
C VAL A 319 -1.33 1.65 11.99
N THR A 320 -0.57 2.71 11.79
CA THR A 320 0.62 3.03 12.58
C THR A 320 0.53 4.45 13.14
N SER A 321 1.10 4.71 14.32
CA SER A 321 1.17 6.08 14.87
C SER A 321 1.94 7.02 13.93
N CYS A 322 1.48 8.28 13.85
CA CYS A 322 2.15 9.36 13.13
C CYS A 322 3.31 9.97 13.92
#